data_ca274f51efdde349d9a34fbfa12afdbc
#
_entry.id   ca274f51efdde349d9a34fbfa12afdbc
#
_cell.length_a   1.000
_cell.length_b   1.000
_cell.length_c   1.000
_cell.angle_alpha   90.00
_cell.angle_beta   90.00
_cell.angle_gamma   90.00
#
_symmetry.space_group_name_H-M   'P 1'
#
loop_
_entity.id
_entity.type
_entity.pdbx_description
1 polymer ?
#
loop_
_entity_poly.entity_id
_entity_poly.type
_entity_poly.pdbx_seq_one_letter_code
_entity_poly.pdbx_strand_id
1 'polypeptide(L)'
;DVRITAAPTDHRPVAPTVGFRVDHDGASVVLAGDTVPCEGLDTLCAGADALVHTVIRKDLLAPMGLQRLNDICDYHSSVQEAAATATRGGVGTLVLTHYVPAIQPGQEEEWRNLAASAFAGPIELGDDLHRVEVHARQ
;
A
#
# COMPACT_ATOMS: atom_id res chain seq x y z
N ASP A 1 -1.48 -24.74 -7.32
CA ASP A 1 -1.22 -23.82 -8.46
C ASP A 1 -1.19 -22.38 -7.98
N VAL A 2 -0.38 -21.54 -8.64
CA VAL A 2 -0.32 -20.09 -8.42
C VAL A 2 -1.09 -19.41 -9.54
N ARG A 3 -2.01 -18.51 -9.18
CA ARG A 3 -2.70 -17.63 -10.13
C ARG A 3 -2.30 -16.18 -9.90
N ILE A 4 -1.94 -15.49 -10.97
CA ILE A 4 -1.60 -14.06 -10.93
C ILE A 4 -2.62 -13.29 -11.76
N THR A 5 -3.23 -12.27 -11.14
CA THR A 5 -4.15 -11.35 -11.79
C THR A 5 -3.53 -9.95 -11.81
N ALA A 6 -3.56 -9.26 -12.94
CA ALA A 6 -3.11 -7.89 -13.07
C ALA A 6 -4.30 -6.96 -13.32
N ALA A 7 -4.26 -5.76 -12.76
CA ALA A 7 -5.21 -4.70 -13.07
C ALA A 7 -4.50 -3.34 -13.20
N PRO A 8 -5.05 -2.41 -13.99
CA PRO A 8 -4.47 -1.09 -14.14
C PRO A 8 -4.40 -0.33 -12.82
N THR A 9 -3.29 0.34 -12.57
CA THR A 9 -3.12 1.30 -11.48
C THR A 9 -2.93 2.70 -12.04
N ASP A 10 -2.91 3.71 -11.17
CA ASP A 10 -2.75 5.11 -11.57
C ASP A 10 -1.48 5.71 -10.93
N HIS A 11 -0.46 5.82 -11.74
CA HIS A 11 0.82 6.43 -11.37
C HIS A 11 1.25 7.49 -12.39
N ARG A 12 0.26 8.21 -12.97
CA ARG A 12 0.53 9.23 -13.98
C ARG A 12 1.47 10.33 -13.46
N PRO A 13 2.47 10.78 -14.26
CA PRO A 13 2.57 10.62 -15.71
C PRO A 13 3.17 9.30 -16.21
N VAL A 14 3.61 8.39 -15.32
CA VAL A 14 4.08 7.06 -15.74
C VAL A 14 2.85 6.18 -16.06
N ALA A 15 2.74 5.76 -17.29
CA ALA A 15 1.65 4.92 -17.78
C ALA A 15 2.10 4.10 -19.00
N PRO A 16 1.59 2.85 -19.18
CA PRO A 16 0.68 2.17 -18.25
C PRO A 16 1.39 1.61 -17.03
N THR A 17 0.67 1.50 -15.91
CA THR A 17 1.12 0.80 -14.70
C THR A 17 0.08 -0.22 -14.26
N VAL A 18 0.52 -1.27 -13.58
CA VAL A 18 -0.34 -2.35 -13.10
C VAL A 18 0.03 -2.76 -11.68
N GLY A 19 -0.97 -3.14 -10.91
CA GLY A 19 -0.80 -3.90 -9.69
C GLY A 19 -1.06 -5.40 -9.96
N PHE A 20 -0.66 -6.23 -9.02
CA PHE A 20 -0.80 -7.69 -9.12
C PHE A 20 -1.49 -8.27 -7.89
N ARG A 21 -2.32 -9.27 -8.12
CA ARG A 21 -2.83 -10.17 -7.08
C ARG A 21 -2.28 -11.55 -7.34
N VAL A 22 -1.71 -12.16 -6.32
CA VAL A 22 -1.21 -13.54 -6.33
C VAL A 22 -2.11 -14.38 -5.42
N ASP A 23 -2.73 -15.40 -5.97
CA ASP A 23 -3.54 -16.38 -5.23
C ASP A 23 -2.82 -17.74 -5.23
N HIS A 24 -2.63 -18.32 -4.04
CA HIS A 24 -2.00 -19.64 -3.85
C HIS A 24 -2.56 -20.32 -2.59
N ASP A 25 -2.97 -21.58 -2.74
CA ASP A 25 -3.46 -22.42 -1.64
C ASP A 25 -4.52 -21.75 -0.74
N GLY A 26 -5.42 -20.99 -1.36
CA GLY A 26 -6.50 -20.30 -0.69
C GLY A 26 -6.11 -18.96 -0.08
N ALA A 27 -4.83 -18.62 -0.03
CA ALA A 27 -4.35 -17.32 0.42
C ALA A 27 -4.12 -16.37 -0.77
N SER A 28 -4.19 -15.06 -0.51
CA SER A 28 -4.06 -14.05 -1.55
C SER A 28 -3.26 -12.83 -1.08
N VAL A 29 -2.36 -12.36 -1.93
CA VAL A 29 -1.54 -11.16 -1.68
C VAL A 29 -1.66 -10.20 -2.84
N VAL A 30 -1.91 -8.93 -2.57
CA VAL A 30 -1.90 -7.84 -3.56
C VAL A 30 -0.61 -7.04 -3.43
N LEU A 31 0.04 -6.80 -4.55
CA LEU A 31 1.20 -5.94 -4.70
C LEU A 31 0.76 -4.70 -5.48
N ALA A 32 0.59 -3.58 -4.80
CA ALA A 32 0.04 -2.36 -5.42
C ALA A 32 1.03 -1.70 -6.38
N GLY A 33 2.32 -1.70 -6.03
CA GLY A 33 3.29 -0.80 -6.67
C GLY A 33 3.01 0.66 -6.32
N ASP A 34 3.62 1.58 -7.06
CA ASP A 34 3.38 3.00 -6.90
C ASP A 34 2.08 3.39 -7.61
N THR A 35 1.14 3.92 -6.86
CA THR A 35 -0.18 4.31 -7.36
C THR A 35 -0.89 5.24 -6.38
N VAL A 36 -1.77 6.08 -6.88
CA VAL A 36 -2.83 6.68 -6.08
C VAL A 36 -4.01 5.71 -5.94
N PRO A 37 -4.96 5.93 -5.01
CA PRO A 37 -6.18 5.12 -4.95
C PRO A 37 -6.88 5.10 -6.31
N CYS A 38 -7.27 3.90 -6.78
CA CYS A 38 -7.92 3.73 -8.07
C CYS A 38 -8.74 2.44 -8.14
N GLU A 39 -9.66 2.38 -9.10
CA GLU A 39 -10.59 1.25 -9.28
C GLU A 39 -9.87 -0.08 -9.52
N GLY A 40 -8.80 -0.08 -10.32
CA GLY A 40 -8.05 -1.31 -10.60
C GLY A 40 -7.41 -1.90 -9.34
N LEU A 41 -6.87 -1.05 -8.47
CA LEU A 41 -6.32 -1.49 -7.19
C LEU A 41 -7.44 -1.99 -6.25
N ASP A 42 -8.57 -1.29 -6.17
CA ASP A 42 -9.72 -1.72 -5.37
C ASP A 42 -10.22 -3.10 -5.82
N THR A 43 -10.24 -3.36 -7.14
CA THR A 43 -10.61 -4.66 -7.70
C THR A 43 -9.66 -5.77 -7.24
N LEU A 44 -8.35 -5.54 -7.27
CA LEU A 44 -7.37 -6.52 -6.81
C LEU A 44 -7.49 -6.79 -5.30
N CYS A 45 -7.76 -5.75 -4.52
CA CYS A 45 -7.84 -5.81 -3.06
C CYS A 45 -9.09 -6.53 -2.54
N ALA A 46 -10.13 -6.69 -3.36
CA ALA A 46 -11.39 -7.27 -2.90
C ALA A 46 -11.21 -8.63 -2.23
N GLY A 47 -11.37 -8.67 -0.89
CA GLY A 47 -11.23 -9.87 -0.07
C GLY A 47 -9.82 -10.44 0.01
N ALA A 48 -8.77 -9.69 -0.33
CA ALA A 48 -7.40 -10.18 -0.25
C ALA A 48 -6.93 -10.36 1.21
N ASP A 49 -6.07 -11.35 1.45
CA ASP A 49 -5.54 -11.63 2.79
C ASP A 49 -4.44 -10.64 3.19
N ALA A 50 -3.66 -10.15 2.22
CA ALA A 50 -2.69 -9.09 2.46
C ALA A 50 -2.61 -8.10 1.29
N LEU A 51 -2.31 -6.84 1.63
CA LEU A 51 -1.98 -5.77 0.68
C LEU A 51 -0.60 -5.23 1.02
N VAL A 52 0.34 -5.33 0.08
CA VAL A 52 1.64 -4.66 0.13
C VAL A 52 1.53 -3.37 -0.67
N HIS A 53 1.66 -2.22 -0.01
CA HIS A 53 1.44 -0.92 -0.62
C HIS A 53 2.59 0.04 -0.36
N THR A 54 3.02 0.73 -1.39
CA THR A 54 3.97 1.84 -1.30
C THR A 54 3.30 3.05 -0.67
N VAL A 55 3.97 3.74 0.22
CA VAL A 55 3.39 4.86 0.97
C VAL A 55 4.35 6.03 1.12
N ILE A 56 3.78 7.23 1.14
CA ILE A 56 4.54 8.46 1.41
C ILE A 56 3.86 9.30 2.48
N ARG A 57 4.64 10.15 3.15
CA ARG A 57 4.17 11.12 4.13
C ARG A 57 3.94 12.48 3.46
N LYS A 58 2.79 12.63 2.78
CA LYS A 58 2.40 13.89 2.12
C LYS A 58 2.44 15.08 3.07
N ASP A 59 2.07 14.86 4.33
CA ASP A 59 2.09 15.87 5.40
C ASP A 59 3.49 16.40 5.73
N LEU A 60 4.53 15.58 5.53
CA LEU A 60 5.93 15.99 5.73
C LEU A 60 6.54 16.61 4.47
N LEU A 61 6.13 16.13 3.29
CA LEU A 61 6.72 16.54 2.02
C LEU A 61 6.13 17.86 1.49
N ALA A 62 4.82 18.02 1.53
CA ALA A 62 4.15 19.19 0.98
C ALA A 62 4.60 20.52 1.63
N PRO A 63 4.79 20.62 2.97
CA PRO A 63 5.25 21.86 3.59
C PRO A 63 6.67 22.31 3.21
N MET A 64 7.47 21.41 2.60
CA MET A 64 8.83 21.76 2.15
C MET A 64 8.84 22.72 0.96
N GLY A 65 7.70 22.92 0.28
CA GLY A 65 7.53 23.90 -0.78
C GLY A 65 8.34 23.64 -2.05
N LEU A 66 8.85 22.42 -2.21
CA LEU A 66 9.62 22.02 -3.40
C LEU A 66 8.69 21.39 -4.43
N GLN A 67 8.65 21.95 -5.65
CA GLN A 67 7.77 21.48 -6.71
C GLN A 67 7.91 19.97 -6.94
N ARG A 68 9.13 19.46 -6.99
CA ARG A 68 9.39 18.02 -7.15
C ARG A 68 8.71 17.14 -6.09
N LEU A 69 8.68 17.61 -4.83
CA LEU A 69 8.05 16.87 -3.74
C LEU A 69 6.53 16.95 -3.82
N ASN A 70 6.00 18.08 -4.27
CA ASN A 70 4.56 18.22 -4.53
C ASN A 70 4.13 17.29 -5.67
N ASP A 71 4.91 17.23 -6.75
CA ASP A 71 4.65 16.31 -7.86
C ASP A 71 4.62 14.86 -7.40
N ILE A 72 5.57 14.44 -6.54
CA ILE A 72 5.59 13.09 -5.93
C ILE A 72 4.31 12.82 -5.13
N CYS A 73 3.79 13.82 -4.41
CA CYS A 73 2.55 13.69 -3.66
C CYS A 73 1.32 13.41 -4.56
N ASP A 74 1.35 13.90 -5.79
CA ASP A 74 0.20 13.78 -6.71
C ASP A 74 0.05 12.38 -7.32
N TYR A 75 1.12 11.57 -7.35
CA TYR A 75 1.08 10.24 -7.98
C TYR A 75 1.48 9.07 -7.05
N HIS A 76 1.49 9.32 -5.75
CA HIS A 76 1.64 8.27 -4.71
C HIS A 76 0.50 8.34 -3.69
N SER A 77 0.24 7.23 -3.03
CA SER A 77 -0.69 7.17 -1.91
C SER A 77 -0.01 7.62 -0.60
N SER A 78 -0.73 8.39 0.20
CA SER A 78 -0.34 8.59 1.59
C SER A 78 -0.56 7.31 2.41
N VAL A 79 -0.03 7.26 3.62
CA VAL A 79 -0.26 6.15 4.56
C VAL A 79 -1.75 5.95 4.80
N GLN A 80 -2.51 7.03 5.01
CA GLN A 80 -3.95 6.97 5.26
C GLN A 80 -4.73 6.53 4.01
N GLU A 81 -4.33 6.97 2.81
CA GLU A 81 -4.95 6.54 1.55
C GLU A 81 -4.74 5.05 1.28
N ALA A 82 -3.54 4.51 1.55
CA ALA A 82 -3.27 3.07 1.45
C ALA A 82 -4.11 2.27 2.46
N ALA A 83 -4.20 2.76 3.68
CA ALA A 83 -5.03 2.17 4.74
C ALA A 83 -6.52 2.19 4.38
N ALA A 84 -7.03 3.28 3.80
CA ALA A 84 -8.40 3.37 3.32
C ALA A 84 -8.67 2.40 2.16
N THR A 85 -7.71 2.21 1.25
CA THR A 85 -7.79 1.19 0.20
C THR A 85 -7.90 -0.22 0.80
N ALA A 86 -7.08 -0.55 1.79
CA ALA A 86 -7.15 -1.84 2.51
C ALA A 86 -8.52 -2.05 3.17
N THR A 87 -9.07 -1.01 3.77
CA THR A 87 -10.40 -1.04 4.40
C THR A 87 -11.52 -1.27 3.38
N ARG A 88 -11.52 -0.54 2.26
CA ARG A 88 -12.51 -0.74 1.18
C ARG A 88 -12.46 -2.15 0.60
N GLY A 89 -11.26 -2.70 0.43
CA GLY A 89 -11.07 -4.05 -0.08
C GLY A 89 -11.39 -5.15 0.94
N GLY A 90 -11.58 -4.83 2.21
CA GLY A 90 -11.72 -5.82 3.28
C GLY A 90 -10.45 -6.67 3.43
N VAL A 91 -9.28 -6.06 3.26
CA VAL A 91 -7.97 -6.73 3.35
C VAL A 91 -7.69 -7.24 4.76
N GLY A 92 -7.03 -8.38 4.88
CA GLY A 92 -6.70 -8.97 6.18
C GLY A 92 -5.53 -8.28 6.88
N THR A 93 -4.44 -8.04 6.16
CA THR A 93 -3.23 -7.39 6.69
C THR A 93 -2.73 -6.34 5.72
N LEU A 94 -2.35 -5.17 6.23
CA LEU A 94 -1.72 -4.10 5.46
C LEU A 94 -0.22 -4.10 5.72
N VAL A 95 0.58 -4.21 4.66
CA VAL A 95 2.04 -4.11 4.71
C VAL A 95 2.46 -2.83 4.01
N LEU A 96 3.08 -1.92 4.75
CA LEU A 96 3.61 -0.66 4.24
C LEU A 96 5.05 -0.85 3.77
N THR A 97 5.41 -0.24 2.66
CA THR A 97 6.76 -0.30 2.09
C THR A 97 7.09 0.97 1.31
N HIS A 98 8.31 1.09 0.77
CA HIS A 98 8.72 2.20 -0.09
C HIS A 98 8.53 3.58 0.61
N TYR A 99 8.97 3.69 1.84
CA TYR A 99 8.73 4.89 2.67
C TYR A 99 9.40 6.15 2.13
N VAL A 100 8.64 7.22 1.98
CA VAL A 100 9.17 8.56 1.65
C VAL A 100 8.58 9.60 2.59
N PRO A 101 9.40 10.26 3.40
CA PRO A 101 10.83 10.00 3.65
C PRO A 101 11.05 8.65 4.36
N ALA A 102 12.30 8.17 4.37
CA ALA A 102 12.64 6.96 5.10
C ALA A 102 12.29 7.07 6.59
N ILE A 103 11.74 6.00 7.16
CA ILE A 103 11.42 5.93 8.58
C ILE A 103 12.73 6.01 9.40
N GLN A 104 12.79 6.95 10.33
CA GLN A 104 13.91 7.04 11.24
C GLN A 104 13.66 6.18 12.50
N PRO A 105 14.71 5.69 13.16
CA PRO A 105 14.56 4.94 14.41
C PRO A 105 13.69 5.69 15.42
N GLY A 106 12.66 5.02 15.94
CA GLY A 106 11.70 5.59 16.89
C GLY A 106 10.47 6.23 16.26
N GLN A 107 10.38 6.30 14.92
CA GLN A 107 9.21 6.83 14.21
C GLN A 107 8.21 5.75 13.77
N GLU A 108 8.50 4.47 13.97
CA GLU A 108 7.73 3.35 13.48
C GLU A 108 6.26 3.40 13.94
N GLU A 109 6.04 3.72 15.20
CA GLU A 109 4.68 3.81 15.76
C GLU A 109 3.88 4.97 15.18
N GLU A 110 4.51 6.06 14.81
CA GLU A 110 3.85 7.18 14.13
C GLU A 110 3.26 6.73 12.79
N TRP A 111 4.03 5.98 11.99
CA TRP A 111 3.56 5.44 10.72
C TRP A 111 2.45 4.42 10.90
N ARG A 112 2.55 3.52 11.90
CA ARG A 112 1.47 2.58 12.23
C ARG A 112 0.20 3.30 12.66
N ASN A 113 0.31 4.32 13.50
CA ASN A 113 -0.84 5.08 13.98
C ASN A 113 -1.56 5.83 12.85
N LEU A 114 -0.83 6.36 11.87
CA LEU A 114 -1.41 6.97 10.68
C LEU A 114 -2.23 5.95 9.87
N ALA A 115 -1.70 4.75 9.67
CA ALA A 115 -2.43 3.68 9.00
C ALA A 115 -3.62 3.21 9.84
N ALA A 116 -3.47 3.06 11.15
CA ALA A 116 -4.52 2.62 12.06
C ALA A 116 -5.70 3.60 12.14
N SER A 117 -5.50 4.86 11.76
CA SER A 117 -6.59 5.84 11.66
C SER A 117 -7.63 5.49 10.58
N ALA A 118 -7.26 4.67 9.58
CA ALA A 118 -8.11 4.31 8.45
C ALA A 118 -8.20 2.79 8.18
N PHE A 119 -7.48 1.96 8.92
CA PHE A 119 -7.51 0.51 8.81
C PHE A 119 -7.44 -0.15 10.20
N ALA A 120 -8.41 -1.02 10.50
CA ALA A 120 -8.53 -1.65 11.82
C ALA A 120 -7.77 -2.99 11.97
N GLY A 121 -7.25 -3.54 10.87
CA GLY A 121 -6.54 -4.82 10.88
C GLY A 121 -5.06 -4.69 11.24
N PRO A 122 -4.32 -5.81 11.22
CA PRO A 122 -2.87 -5.82 11.41
C PRO A 122 -2.12 -4.97 10.40
N ILE A 123 -1.15 -4.18 10.88
CA ILE A 123 -0.30 -3.30 10.08
C ILE A 123 1.16 -3.71 10.30
N GLU A 124 1.83 -4.06 9.20
CA GLU A 124 3.24 -4.42 9.17
C GLU A 124 4.06 -3.33 8.48
N LEU A 125 5.24 -3.06 9.01
CA LEU A 125 6.24 -2.23 8.33
C LEU A 125 7.20 -3.17 7.60
N GLY A 126 7.15 -3.17 6.27
CA GLY A 126 7.92 -4.06 5.41
C GLY A 126 9.28 -3.48 5.05
N ASP A 127 10.25 -3.62 5.93
CA ASP A 127 11.65 -3.30 5.63
C ASP A 127 12.26 -4.34 4.69
N ASP A 128 13.47 -4.08 4.20
CA ASP A 128 14.19 -5.02 3.35
C ASP A 128 14.33 -6.38 4.03
N LEU A 129 13.97 -7.44 3.30
CA LEU A 129 13.99 -8.83 3.77
C LEU A 129 12.99 -9.15 4.90
N HIS A 130 12.10 -8.22 5.27
CA HIS A 130 11.01 -8.50 6.21
C HIS A 130 10.10 -9.60 5.68
N ARG A 131 9.71 -10.53 6.53
CA ARG A 131 8.84 -11.65 6.17
C ARG A 131 7.49 -11.50 6.85
N VAL A 132 6.43 -11.62 6.06
CA VAL A 132 5.05 -11.66 6.54
C VAL A 132 4.45 -12.99 6.12
N GLU A 133 3.96 -13.77 7.09
CA GLU A 133 3.23 -14.99 6.77
C GLU A 133 1.76 -14.65 6.52
N VAL A 134 1.26 -15.06 5.36
CA VAL A 134 -0.11 -14.81 4.94
C VAL A 134 -0.88 -16.13 4.93
N HIS A 135 -1.95 -16.18 5.69
CA HIS A 135 -2.83 -17.34 5.77
C HIS A 135 -4.20 -17.01 5.19
N ALA A 136 -4.80 -18.00 4.52
CA ALA A 136 -6.17 -17.88 4.06
C ALA A 136 -7.11 -17.60 5.24
N ARG A 137 -7.96 -16.60 5.11
CA ARG A 137 -9.01 -16.33 6.10
C ARG A 137 -10.13 -17.34 5.96
N GLN A 138 -10.59 -17.85 7.09
CA GLN A 138 -11.73 -18.78 7.16
C GLN A 138 -13.06 -18.06 6.98
#